data_45c55432965db4cf457dee555a41d84a
#
_entry.id   45c55432965db4cf457dee555a41d84a
#
_cell.length_a   1.000
_cell.length_b   1.000
_cell.length_c   1.000
_cell.angle_alpha   90.00
_cell.angle_beta   90.00
_cell.angle_gamma   90.00
#
_symmetry.space_group_name_H-M   'P 1'
#
loop_
_entity.id
_entity.type
_entity.pdbx_description
1 polymer ?
#
loop_
_entity_poly.entity_id
_entity_poly.type
_entity_poly.pdbx_seq_one_letter_code
_entity_poly.pdbx_strand_id
1 'polypeptide(L)'
;MEQCWRWYGPDDPVTLDQIKQAGATGVVTALHDIYDGRAWPLANVLERKRIIESSGLTWSVVESIPVHNSIKVGSPERQRYTGWYKDSIRALAEAGIHLICYNFMPVVDWTRTDLAYRLPTTGYALRFDAIDFAAYDLFVLQRRNAAADYSTARIAEAESRLKKLSNERIEQIERNLIAGLPATERSYNRETMREALAEYNDIGPDQLRSNLAWFLQEIIPVAEEVGTRMCIHPDDPPFSLYGLPRIVSTADDARFILGAVDSSANGLTLCTGSYGTRADNDIVAMVEEFGPRIYFAHLRNVTLEEDVSFYEAEHLEGSTDMAAVILALMKEGARRRREGRADWRIPMRPDHGHLLADDIGKTRINPGYSLIGRLKGLAELRGIMRAVEHFDLT
;
A
#
# COMPACT_ATOMS: atom_id res chain seq x y z
N MET A 1 -8.18 7.32 16.79
CA MET A 1 -7.05 6.98 15.89
C MET A 1 -6.12 8.18 15.75
N GLU A 2 -4.84 7.97 15.41
CA GLU A 2 -3.91 9.04 15.05
C GLU A 2 -4.05 9.37 13.57
N GLN A 3 -4.20 10.66 13.23
CA GLN A 3 -4.35 11.10 11.85
C GLN A 3 -2.98 11.37 11.24
N CYS A 4 -2.61 10.59 10.25
CA CYS A 4 -1.32 10.64 9.58
C CYS A 4 -1.44 11.02 8.11
N TRP A 5 -0.31 11.41 7.54
CA TRP A 5 -0.20 11.80 6.15
C TRP A 5 1.05 11.20 5.50
N ARG A 6 0.90 10.58 4.32
CA ARG A 6 2.03 10.11 3.51
C ARG A 6 2.78 11.30 2.93
N TRP A 7 4.08 11.34 3.18
CA TRP A 7 5.01 12.36 2.70
C TRP A 7 6.23 11.71 2.05
N TYR A 8 6.56 12.13 0.84
CA TYR A 8 7.65 11.54 0.04
C TYR A 8 9.01 12.20 0.26
N GLY A 9 9.16 12.99 1.31
CA GLY A 9 10.42 13.64 1.64
C GLY A 9 10.47 15.10 1.20
N PRO A 10 11.66 15.74 1.33
CA PRO A 10 11.79 17.18 1.09
C PRO A 10 11.36 17.68 -0.29
N ASP A 11 11.39 16.77 -1.28
CA ASP A 11 10.98 17.09 -2.67
C ASP A 11 9.48 16.84 -2.94
N ASP A 12 8.72 16.38 -1.93
CA ASP A 12 7.27 16.20 -2.06
C ASP A 12 6.60 17.53 -2.39
N PRO A 13 5.76 17.61 -3.43
CA PRO A 13 4.99 18.83 -3.72
C PRO A 13 4.05 19.24 -2.58
N VAL A 14 3.67 18.32 -1.69
CA VAL A 14 2.90 18.64 -0.47
C VAL A 14 3.86 18.86 0.69
N THR A 15 3.88 20.06 1.23
CA THR A 15 4.79 20.48 2.30
C THR A 15 4.32 20.01 3.69
N LEU A 16 5.24 19.94 4.65
CA LEU A 16 4.91 19.63 6.05
C LEU A 16 3.93 20.65 6.67
N ASP A 17 4.00 21.92 6.27
CA ASP A 17 3.02 22.91 6.71
C ASP A 17 1.61 22.64 6.19
N GLN A 18 1.48 22.22 4.93
CA GLN A 18 0.19 21.82 4.37
C GLN A 18 -0.36 20.55 5.05
N ILE A 19 0.50 19.61 5.45
CA ILE A 19 0.12 18.45 6.25
C ILE A 19 -0.48 18.88 7.60
N LYS A 20 0.15 19.85 8.28
CA LYS A 20 -0.41 20.44 9.51
C LYS A 20 -1.75 21.13 9.27
N GLN A 21 -1.87 21.91 8.19
CA GLN A 21 -3.13 22.57 7.81
C GLN A 21 -4.24 21.57 7.54
N ALA A 22 -3.92 20.38 7.01
CA ALA A 22 -4.89 19.29 6.89
C ALA A 22 -5.31 18.69 8.24
N GLY A 23 -4.62 19.04 9.33
CA GLY A 23 -4.90 18.60 10.70
C GLY A 23 -4.29 17.23 11.02
N ALA A 24 -3.37 16.73 10.23
CA ALA A 24 -2.59 15.55 10.58
C ALA A 24 -1.54 15.88 11.66
N THR A 25 -1.25 14.91 12.52
CA THR A 25 -0.23 15.01 13.58
C THR A 25 0.95 14.09 13.30
N GLY A 26 0.70 13.01 12.57
CA GLY A 26 1.69 12.00 12.20
C GLY A 26 2.08 12.08 10.73
N VAL A 27 3.33 11.76 10.46
CA VAL A 27 3.90 11.59 9.11
C VAL A 27 4.20 10.12 8.87
N VAL A 28 3.82 9.66 7.68
CA VAL A 28 4.16 8.34 7.15
C VAL A 28 5.16 8.56 6.03
N THR A 29 6.39 8.08 6.18
CA THR A 29 7.46 8.28 5.19
C THR A 29 8.54 7.21 5.27
N ALA A 30 9.51 7.29 4.38
CA ALA A 30 10.67 6.41 4.29
C ALA A 30 11.91 7.20 3.86
N LEU A 31 13.08 6.56 3.83
CA LEU A 31 14.26 7.08 3.16
C LEU A 31 14.20 6.68 1.69
N HIS A 32 13.44 7.44 0.88
CA HIS A 32 13.16 7.12 -0.52
C HIS A 32 14.38 7.14 -1.44
N ASP A 33 15.48 7.73 -1.00
CA ASP A 33 16.79 7.75 -1.65
C ASP A 33 17.63 6.49 -1.37
N ILE A 34 17.21 5.62 -0.43
CA ILE A 34 17.86 4.36 -0.07
C ILE A 34 16.84 3.22 -0.17
N TYR A 35 16.52 2.77 -1.38
CA TYR A 35 15.52 1.72 -1.61
C TYR A 35 16.06 0.47 -2.33
N ASP A 36 17.39 0.36 -2.47
CA ASP A 36 18.06 -0.77 -3.11
C ASP A 36 18.30 -1.97 -2.17
N GLY A 37 17.69 -1.96 -0.99
CA GLY A 37 17.79 -3.02 0.02
C GLY A 37 18.99 -2.92 0.94
N ARG A 38 19.83 -1.87 0.83
CA ARG A 38 20.91 -1.60 1.79
C ARG A 38 20.34 -1.18 3.14
N ALA A 39 21.13 -1.42 4.19
CA ALA A 39 20.80 -0.93 5.53
C ALA A 39 20.69 0.60 5.58
N TRP A 40 19.68 1.11 6.29
CA TRP A 40 19.51 2.54 6.50
C TRP A 40 20.47 3.03 7.58
N PRO A 41 21.38 3.96 7.28
CA PRO A 41 22.25 4.54 8.30
C PRO A 41 21.45 5.34 9.33
N LEU A 42 21.76 5.18 10.61
CA LEU A 42 21.11 5.91 11.70
C LEU A 42 21.12 7.43 11.47
N ALA A 43 22.23 7.97 10.97
CA ALA A 43 22.36 9.41 10.69
C ALA A 43 21.29 9.91 9.69
N ASN A 44 20.97 9.12 8.64
CA ASN A 44 19.94 9.48 7.65
C ASN A 44 18.55 9.40 8.28
N VAL A 45 18.30 8.40 9.13
CA VAL A 45 17.04 8.26 9.90
C VAL A 45 16.84 9.47 10.81
N LEU A 46 17.85 9.83 11.60
CA LEU A 46 17.79 10.96 12.51
C LEU A 46 17.60 12.29 11.78
N GLU A 47 18.25 12.49 10.63
CA GLU A 47 18.07 13.71 9.83
C GLU A 47 16.64 13.80 9.27
N ARG A 48 16.08 12.71 8.73
CA ARG A 48 14.68 12.69 8.28
C ARG A 48 13.72 12.97 9.43
N LYS A 49 13.95 12.37 10.59
CA LYS A 49 13.17 12.61 11.80
C LYS A 49 13.24 14.07 12.24
N ARG A 50 14.44 14.66 12.28
CA ARG A 50 14.66 16.06 12.64
C ARG A 50 13.87 17.02 11.72
N ILE A 51 13.86 16.77 10.41
CA ILE A 51 13.08 17.58 9.45
C ILE A 51 11.59 17.56 9.81
N ILE A 52 11.04 16.40 10.08
CA ILE A 52 9.62 16.23 10.42
C ILE A 52 9.29 16.89 11.77
N GLU A 53 10.08 16.62 12.80
CA GLU A 53 9.85 17.13 14.15
C GLU A 53 10.06 18.65 14.27
N SER A 54 10.96 19.22 13.47
CA SER A 54 11.14 20.67 13.41
C SER A 54 9.90 21.42 12.92
N SER A 55 9.01 20.76 12.18
CA SER A 55 7.69 21.30 11.80
C SER A 55 6.60 21.07 12.84
N GLY A 56 6.90 20.38 13.96
CA GLY A 56 5.95 20.03 15.01
C GLY A 56 5.05 18.84 14.66
N LEU A 57 5.49 17.98 13.73
CA LEU A 57 4.87 16.70 13.39
C LEU A 57 5.70 15.54 13.98
N THR A 58 5.12 14.35 14.03
CA THR A 58 5.81 13.13 14.48
C THR A 58 6.02 12.19 13.30
N TRP A 59 7.17 11.55 13.18
CA TRP A 59 7.34 10.42 12.26
C TRP A 59 6.71 9.17 12.89
N SER A 60 5.44 8.92 12.58
CA SER A 60 4.63 7.89 13.25
C SER A 60 4.80 6.51 12.64
N VAL A 61 4.96 6.42 11.32
CA VAL A 61 5.07 5.14 10.59
C VAL A 61 6.14 5.23 9.52
N VAL A 62 6.99 4.22 9.46
CA VAL A 62 7.85 3.99 8.29
C VAL A 62 7.05 3.23 7.23
N GLU A 63 7.01 3.77 6.03
CA GLU A 63 6.39 3.08 4.89
C GLU A 63 7.18 3.44 3.62
N SER A 64 8.11 2.54 3.18
CA SER A 64 8.53 1.28 3.78
C SER A 64 10.04 1.11 3.69
N ILE A 65 10.60 0.24 4.51
CA ILE A 65 11.92 -0.34 4.20
C ILE A 65 11.71 -1.28 3.02
N PRO A 66 12.44 -1.14 1.91
CA PRO A 66 12.26 -2.01 0.75
C PRO A 66 12.69 -3.45 1.05
N VAL A 67 11.81 -4.41 0.78
CA VAL A 67 12.15 -5.83 0.82
C VAL A 67 12.78 -6.21 -0.53
N HIS A 68 14.09 -6.45 -0.53
CA HIS A 68 14.84 -6.73 -1.75
C HIS A 68 14.33 -8.00 -2.47
N ASN A 69 14.36 -8.00 -3.80
CA ASN A 69 13.84 -9.09 -4.62
C ASN A 69 14.47 -10.46 -4.29
N SER A 70 15.76 -10.50 -3.96
CA SER A 70 16.44 -11.72 -3.50
C SER A 70 15.76 -12.43 -2.33
N ILE A 71 15.06 -11.68 -1.45
CA ILE A 71 14.29 -12.25 -0.33
C ILE A 71 13.01 -12.87 -0.88
N LYS A 72 12.31 -12.15 -1.76
CA LYS A 72 11.03 -12.59 -2.34
C LYS A 72 11.20 -13.86 -3.20
N VAL A 73 12.26 -13.93 -4.01
CA VAL A 73 12.56 -15.11 -4.84
C VAL A 73 13.29 -16.23 -4.08
N GLY A 74 13.76 -15.96 -2.86
CA GLY A 74 14.46 -16.97 -2.04
C GLY A 74 15.89 -17.29 -2.51
N SER A 75 16.57 -16.34 -3.19
CA SER A 75 17.93 -16.55 -3.70
C SER A 75 18.95 -16.68 -2.58
N PRO A 76 20.18 -17.20 -2.88
CA PRO A 76 21.26 -17.29 -1.88
C PRO A 76 21.62 -15.95 -1.23
N GLU A 77 21.43 -14.83 -1.91
CA GLU A 77 21.72 -13.50 -1.40
C GLU A 77 20.71 -13.00 -0.37
N ARG A 78 19.56 -13.68 -0.22
CA ARG A 78 18.49 -13.27 0.73
C ARG A 78 19.00 -13.03 2.15
N GLN A 79 19.99 -13.83 2.61
CA GLN A 79 20.55 -13.67 3.96
C GLN A 79 21.23 -12.33 4.15
N ARG A 80 22.01 -11.85 3.17
CA ARG A 80 22.68 -10.55 3.19
C ARG A 80 21.65 -9.41 3.28
N TYR A 81 20.65 -9.43 2.38
CA TYR A 81 19.62 -8.38 2.34
C TYR A 81 18.73 -8.39 3.59
N THR A 82 18.43 -9.56 4.13
CA THR A 82 17.71 -9.68 5.40
C THR A 82 18.55 -9.18 6.58
N GLY A 83 19.86 -9.38 6.56
CA GLY A 83 20.80 -8.77 7.53
C GLY A 83 20.70 -7.25 7.50
N TRP A 84 20.77 -6.62 6.33
CA TRP A 84 20.61 -5.17 6.17
C TRP A 84 19.22 -4.66 6.55
N TYR A 85 18.18 -5.46 6.32
CA TYR A 85 16.82 -5.14 6.76
C TYR A 85 16.73 -5.09 8.30
N LYS A 86 17.33 -6.07 8.98
CA LYS A 86 17.44 -6.12 10.45
C LYS A 86 18.19 -4.90 11.00
N ASP A 87 19.28 -4.49 10.36
CA ASP A 87 20.04 -3.31 10.75
C ASP A 87 19.21 -2.04 10.60
N SER A 88 18.39 -1.95 9.56
CA SER A 88 17.45 -0.82 9.38
C SER A 88 16.37 -0.79 10.47
N ILE A 89 15.84 -1.94 10.91
CA ILE A 89 14.91 -2.03 12.05
C ILE A 89 15.57 -1.48 13.31
N ARG A 90 16.81 -1.88 13.60
CA ARG A 90 17.56 -1.41 14.78
C ARG A 90 17.83 0.10 14.72
N ALA A 91 18.24 0.63 13.57
CA ALA A 91 18.47 2.06 13.39
C ALA A 91 17.20 2.89 13.61
N LEU A 92 16.06 2.41 13.14
CA LEU A 92 14.75 3.07 13.35
C LEU A 92 14.34 3.03 14.83
N ALA A 93 14.50 1.89 15.49
CA ALA A 93 14.21 1.75 16.92
C ALA A 93 15.11 2.64 17.79
N GLU A 94 16.41 2.72 17.48
CA GLU A 94 17.35 3.63 18.14
C GLU A 94 16.95 5.11 17.95
N ALA A 95 16.38 5.44 16.79
CA ALA A 95 15.81 6.76 16.55
C ALA A 95 14.43 6.97 17.22
N GLY A 96 13.87 5.97 17.92
CA GLY A 96 12.57 6.02 18.58
C GLY A 96 11.39 5.89 17.61
N ILE A 97 11.55 5.20 16.49
CA ILE A 97 10.51 4.93 15.50
C ILE A 97 10.21 3.43 15.52
N HIS A 98 9.04 3.04 16.03
CA HIS A 98 8.72 1.66 16.39
C HIS A 98 7.56 1.05 15.60
N LEU A 99 7.18 1.63 14.45
CA LEU A 99 6.15 1.07 13.58
C LEU A 99 6.59 1.10 12.12
N ILE A 100 6.68 -0.08 11.52
CA ILE A 100 7.18 -0.28 10.15
C ILE A 100 6.15 -1.03 9.33
N CYS A 101 5.58 -0.35 8.34
CA CYS A 101 4.78 -0.95 7.27
C CYS A 101 5.72 -1.40 6.14
N TYR A 102 5.49 -2.60 5.59
CA TYR A 102 6.30 -3.14 4.50
C TYR A 102 5.46 -3.91 3.47
N ASN A 103 6.00 -4.06 2.27
CA ASN A 103 5.39 -4.77 1.16
C ASN A 103 6.17 -6.06 0.84
N PHE A 104 5.48 -7.10 0.37
CA PHE A 104 6.10 -8.35 -0.10
C PHE A 104 5.62 -8.73 -1.51
N MET A 105 5.18 -7.77 -2.28
CA MET A 105 4.66 -7.98 -3.63
C MET A 105 5.79 -8.24 -4.64
N PRO A 106 5.66 -9.23 -5.54
CA PRO A 106 6.60 -9.47 -6.61
C PRO A 106 6.55 -8.38 -7.67
N VAL A 107 7.70 -7.89 -8.11
CA VAL A 107 7.94 -6.96 -9.23
C VAL A 107 7.21 -5.61 -9.09
N VAL A 108 5.89 -5.62 -8.95
CA VAL A 108 5.04 -4.42 -8.92
C VAL A 108 4.29 -4.35 -7.61
N ASP A 109 4.59 -3.34 -6.78
CA ASP A 109 3.93 -3.13 -5.48
C ASP A 109 2.56 -2.44 -5.63
N TRP A 110 2.37 -1.70 -6.71
CA TRP A 110 1.12 -0.99 -7.00
C TRP A 110 1.03 -0.71 -8.50
N THR A 111 -0.17 -0.78 -9.07
CA THR A 111 -0.38 -0.39 -10.47
C THR A 111 -1.81 0.01 -10.78
N ARG A 112 -1.96 0.89 -11.77
CA ARG A 112 -3.24 1.33 -12.34
C ARG A 112 -3.09 1.48 -13.86
N THR A 113 -4.18 1.27 -14.59
CA THR A 113 -4.22 1.46 -16.05
C THR A 113 -4.50 2.91 -16.45
N ASP A 114 -5.15 3.67 -15.55
CA ASP A 114 -5.44 5.09 -15.74
C ASP A 114 -5.18 5.88 -14.47
N LEU A 115 -4.33 6.90 -14.57
CA LEU A 115 -3.99 7.79 -13.46
C LEU A 115 -4.82 9.08 -13.45
N ALA A 116 -5.68 9.28 -14.46
CA ALA A 116 -6.51 10.47 -14.62
C ALA A 116 -7.90 10.10 -15.17
N TYR A 117 -8.52 9.06 -14.62
CA TYR A 117 -9.87 8.66 -14.96
C TYR A 117 -10.86 9.75 -14.52
N ARG A 118 -11.57 10.33 -15.49
CA ARG A 118 -12.48 11.43 -15.23
C ARG A 118 -13.79 10.95 -14.61
N LEU A 119 -14.09 11.48 -13.43
CA LEU A 119 -15.30 11.18 -12.69
C LEU A 119 -16.49 12.04 -13.16
N PRO A 120 -17.74 11.62 -12.89
CA PRO A 120 -18.93 12.46 -13.12
C PRO A 120 -18.88 13.81 -12.37
N THR A 121 -18.19 13.86 -11.22
CA THR A 121 -17.94 15.08 -10.46
C THR A 121 -16.93 16.04 -11.13
N THR A 122 -16.41 15.69 -12.31
CA THR A 122 -15.38 16.40 -13.08
C THR A 122 -13.97 16.38 -12.51
N GLY A 123 -13.78 15.81 -11.32
CA GLY A 123 -12.46 15.46 -10.78
C GLY A 123 -11.86 14.22 -11.46
N TYR A 124 -10.68 13.83 -11.04
CA TYR A 124 -9.99 12.65 -11.59
C TYR A 124 -9.60 11.68 -10.48
N ALA A 125 -9.76 10.39 -10.78
CA ALA A 125 -9.41 9.27 -9.91
C ALA A 125 -8.38 8.35 -10.57
N LEU A 126 -7.79 7.48 -9.79
CA LEU A 126 -7.00 6.36 -10.29
C LEU A 126 -7.95 5.21 -10.64
N ARG A 127 -7.70 4.50 -11.74
CA ARG A 127 -8.52 3.36 -12.18
C ARG A 127 -7.66 2.20 -12.64
N PHE A 128 -8.07 1.00 -12.28
CA PHE A 128 -7.60 -0.24 -12.86
C PHE A 128 -8.70 -0.82 -13.77
N ASP A 129 -8.43 -0.92 -15.06
CA ASP A 129 -9.30 -1.56 -16.05
C ASP A 129 -8.69 -2.91 -16.43
N ALA A 130 -9.39 -3.98 -16.11
CA ALA A 130 -8.89 -5.35 -16.31
C ALA A 130 -8.75 -5.71 -17.80
N ILE A 131 -9.55 -5.09 -18.69
CA ILE A 131 -9.45 -5.33 -20.12
C ILE A 131 -8.24 -4.59 -20.71
N ASP A 132 -8.01 -3.33 -20.31
CA ASP A 132 -6.82 -2.56 -20.71
C ASP A 132 -5.55 -3.25 -20.22
N PHE A 133 -5.56 -3.78 -18.98
CA PHE A 133 -4.46 -4.56 -18.44
C PHE A 133 -4.20 -5.84 -19.25
N ALA A 134 -5.23 -6.63 -19.53
CA ALA A 134 -5.11 -7.84 -20.33
C ALA A 134 -4.64 -7.55 -21.76
N ALA A 135 -5.12 -6.46 -22.39
CA ALA A 135 -4.66 -6.03 -23.70
C ALA A 135 -3.16 -5.68 -23.69
N TYR A 136 -2.69 -5.00 -22.65
CA TYR A 136 -1.28 -4.69 -22.49
C TYR A 136 -0.43 -5.95 -22.28
N ASP A 137 -0.80 -6.82 -21.33
CA ASP A 137 -0.03 -8.04 -21.00
C ASP A 137 0.08 -9.00 -22.20
N LEU A 138 -1.05 -9.25 -22.87
CA LEU A 138 -1.12 -10.21 -23.98
C LEU A 138 -0.44 -9.71 -25.26
N PHE A 139 -0.68 -8.47 -25.64
CA PHE A 139 -0.40 -8.01 -27.01
C PHE A 139 0.67 -6.91 -27.09
N VAL A 140 0.92 -6.17 -26.01
CA VAL A 140 1.93 -5.09 -25.99
C VAL A 140 3.19 -5.57 -25.27
N LEU A 141 3.09 -6.00 -24.03
CA LEU A 141 4.19 -6.61 -23.28
C LEU A 141 4.56 -7.97 -23.87
N GLN A 142 3.58 -8.72 -24.42
CA GLN A 142 3.76 -10.06 -24.98
C GLN A 142 4.49 -10.99 -24.00
N ARG A 143 4.02 -11.00 -22.75
CA ARG A 143 4.57 -11.85 -21.71
C ARG A 143 4.50 -13.33 -22.15
N ARG A 144 5.54 -14.07 -21.87
CA ARG A 144 5.58 -15.50 -22.15
C ARG A 144 4.43 -16.21 -21.42
N ASN A 145 3.67 -17.05 -22.10
CA ASN A 145 2.53 -17.82 -21.60
C ASN A 145 1.37 -16.97 -21.03
N ALA A 146 1.30 -15.68 -21.29
CA ALA A 146 0.25 -14.81 -20.77
C ALA A 146 -1.17 -15.36 -21.04
N ALA A 147 -1.41 -15.95 -22.22
CA ALA A 147 -2.74 -16.48 -22.58
C ALA A 147 -3.27 -17.57 -21.64
N ALA A 148 -2.39 -18.26 -20.89
CA ALA A 148 -2.81 -19.28 -19.91
C ALA A 148 -3.49 -18.67 -18.66
N ASP A 149 -3.28 -17.39 -18.40
CA ASP A 149 -3.84 -16.69 -17.23
C ASP A 149 -5.20 -16.04 -17.51
N TYR A 150 -5.66 -16.08 -18.76
CA TYR A 150 -6.90 -15.44 -19.18
C TYR A 150 -7.89 -16.43 -19.81
N SER A 151 -9.17 -16.21 -19.56
CA SER A 151 -10.21 -16.94 -20.27
C SER A 151 -10.24 -16.57 -21.77
N THR A 152 -10.73 -17.48 -22.62
CA THR A 152 -10.90 -17.20 -24.05
C THR A 152 -11.75 -15.94 -24.32
N ALA A 153 -12.77 -15.71 -23.49
CA ALA A 153 -13.61 -14.52 -23.58
C ALA A 153 -12.79 -13.26 -23.29
N ARG A 154 -11.99 -13.27 -22.21
CA ARG A 154 -11.13 -12.13 -21.84
C ARG A 154 -10.08 -11.82 -22.91
N ILE A 155 -9.49 -12.84 -23.53
CA ILE A 155 -8.54 -12.66 -24.65
C ILE A 155 -9.23 -11.96 -25.83
N ALA A 156 -10.44 -12.39 -26.19
CA ALA A 156 -11.20 -11.77 -27.28
C ALA A 156 -11.61 -10.31 -26.98
N GLU A 157 -12.02 -10.02 -25.75
CA GLU A 157 -12.30 -8.66 -25.28
C GLU A 157 -11.06 -7.76 -25.34
N ALA A 158 -9.92 -8.25 -24.85
CA ALA A 158 -8.65 -7.55 -24.86
C ALA A 158 -8.16 -7.26 -26.30
N GLU A 159 -8.29 -8.22 -27.21
CA GLU A 159 -7.98 -8.03 -28.63
C GLU A 159 -8.89 -6.98 -29.29
N SER A 160 -10.20 -7.04 -29.00
CA SER A 160 -11.16 -6.05 -29.48
C SER A 160 -10.87 -4.65 -28.93
N ARG A 161 -10.50 -4.56 -27.66
CA ARG A 161 -10.11 -3.32 -26.99
C ARG A 161 -8.87 -2.72 -27.63
N LEU A 162 -7.82 -3.51 -27.83
CA LEU A 162 -6.55 -3.05 -28.43
C LEU A 162 -6.76 -2.42 -29.81
N LYS A 163 -7.61 -3.03 -30.65
CA LYS A 163 -7.93 -2.50 -32.00
C LYS A 163 -8.60 -1.12 -31.99
N LYS A 164 -9.17 -0.72 -30.84
CA LYS A 164 -9.86 0.57 -30.65
C LYS A 164 -8.99 1.63 -29.99
N LEU A 165 -7.86 1.24 -29.40
CA LEU A 165 -6.96 2.17 -28.72
C LEU A 165 -6.03 2.85 -29.73
N SER A 166 -5.79 4.15 -29.55
CA SER A 166 -4.72 4.84 -30.27
C SER A 166 -3.34 4.44 -29.73
N ASN A 167 -2.29 4.66 -30.51
CA ASN A 167 -0.92 4.40 -30.07
C ASN A 167 -0.56 5.21 -28.80
N GLU A 168 -1.00 6.47 -28.75
CA GLU A 168 -0.77 7.36 -27.59
C GLU A 168 -1.44 6.82 -26.33
N ARG A 169 -2.65 6.23 -26.46
CA ARG A 169 -3.33 5.61 -25.31
C ARG A 169 -2.64 4.32 -24.88
N ILE A 170 -2.14 3.50 -25.80
CA ILE A 170 -1.36 2.30 -25.48
C ILE A 170 -0.07 2.68 -24.72
N GLU A 171 0.67 3.67 -25.20
CA GLU A 171 1.85 4.19 -24.52
C GLU A 171 1.52 4.78 -23.14
N GLN A 172 0.37 5.43 -22.99
CA GLN A 172 -0.08 5.95 -21.69
C GLN A 172 -0.37 4.80 -20.71
N ILE A 173 -1.10 3.76 -21.15
CA ILE A 173 -1.37 2.56 -20.34
C ILE A 173 -0.04 1.91 -19.91
N GLU A 174 0.89 1.75 -20.84
CA GLU A 174 2.21 1.21 -20.55
C GLU A 174 2.94 2.02 -19.48
N ARG A 175 3.04 3.34 -19.66
CA ARG A 175 3.66 4.22 -18.66
C ARG A 175 3.01 4.08 -17.28
N ASN A 176 1.69 4.01 -17.23
CA ASN A 176 0.94 3.90 -15.98
C ASN A 176 1.21 2.55 -15.28
N LEU A 177 1.22 1.45 -16.06
CA LEU A 177 1.39 0.09 -15.52
C LEU A 177 2.80 -0.20 -14.99
N ILE A 178 3.82 0.44 -15.59
CA ILE A 178 5.22 0.19 -15.24
C ILE A 178 5.85 1.33 -14.44
N ALA A 179 5.09 2.41 -14.15
CA ALA A 179 5.61 3.58 -13.44
C ALA A 179 5.88 3.32 -11.96
N GLY A 180 5.18 2.34 -11.34
CA GLY A 180 5.26 2.09 -9.91
C GLY A 180 4.77 3.26 -9.04
N LEU A 181 4.90 3.12 -7.73
CA LEU A 181 4.67 4.23 -6.79
C LEU A 181 5.78 5.27 -6.91
N PRO A 182 5.47 6.57 -6.76
CA PRO A 182 6.48 7.60 -6.75
C PRO A 182 7.56 7.34 -5.68
N ALA A 183 8.82 7.45 -6.08
CA ALA A 183 10.01 7.33 -5.21
C ALA A 183 10.20 5.99 -4.47
N THR A 184 9.55 4.89 -4.91
CA THR A 184 9.67 3.60 -4.22
C THR A 184 10.10 2.44 -5.11
N GLU A 185 9.93 2.53 -6.43
CA GLU A 185 10.19 1.39 -7.33
C GLU A 185 11.11 1.75 -8.50
N ARG A 186 11.71 0.71 -9.08
CA ARG A 186 12.48 0.85 -10.32
C ARG A 186 11.52 1.19 -11.46
N SER A 187 11.87 2.17 -12.26
CA SER A 187 11.23 2.36 -13.55
C SER A 187 11.62 1.22 -14.48
N TYR A 188 10.63 0.49 -14.98
CA TYR A 188 10.84 -0.57 -15.98
C TYR A 188 10.62 -0.02 -17.39
N ASN A 189 11.26 -0.65 -18.37
CA ASN A 189 10.83 -0.69 -19.77
C ASN A 189 10.32 -2.10 -20.08
N ARG A 190 9.84 -2.36 -21.30
CA ARG A 190 9.31 -3.68 -21.68
C ARG A 190 10.31 -4.82 -21.51
N GLU A 191 11.59 -4.59 -21.80
CA GLU A 191 12.63 -5.59 -21.72
C GLU A 191 12.94 -5.92 -20.25
N THR A 192 13.26 -4.91 -19.46
CA THR A 192 13.56 -5.08 -18.03
C THR A 192 12.36 -5.56 -17.24
N MET A 193 11.13 -5.24 -17.67
CA MET A 193 9.90 -5.80 -17.08
C MET A 193 9.79 -7.31 -17.35
N ARG A 194 10.04 -7.76 -18.60
CA ARG A 194 10.06 -9.19 -18.92
C ARG A 194 11.13 -9.95 -18.16
N GLU A 195 12.32 -9.36 -17.99
CA GLU A 195 13.40 -9.94 -17.20
C GLU A 195 12.98 -10.10 -15.74
N ALA A 196 12.43 -9.05 -15.13
CA ALA A 196 11.96 -9.09 -13.75
C ALA A 196 10.84 -10.13 -13.54
N LEU A 197 9.90 -10.24 -14.48
CA LEU A 197 8.84 -11.24 -14.45
C LEU A 197 9.41 -12.67 -14.59
N ALA A 198 10.46 -12.85 -15.40
CA ALA A 198 11.08 -14.15 -15.63
C ALA A 198 11.75 -14.71 -14.35
N GLU A 199 12.18 -13.88 -13.43
CA GLU A 199 12.72 -14.32 -12.12
C GLU A 199 11.69 -15.09 -11.29
N TYR A 200 10.39 -14.93 -11.58
CA TYR A 200 9.29 -15.60 -10.88
C TYR A 200 8.67 -16.77 -11.62
N ASN A 201 9.22 -17.20 -12.78
CA ASN A 201 8.64 -18.27 -13.58
C ASN A 201 8.40 -19.59 -12.82
N ASP A 202 9.25 -19.91 -11.83
CA ASP A 202 9.18 -21.11 -11.02
C ASP A 202 8.68 -20.82 -9.58
N ILE A 203 8.17 -19.64 -9.32
CA ILE A 203 7.71 -19.21 -7.99
C ILE A 203 6.20 -19.08 -7.99
N GLY A 204 5.53 -20.13 -7.56
CA GLY A 204 4.09 -20.11 -7.31
C GLY A 204 3.73 -19.53 -5.93
N PRO A 205 2.42 -19.45 -5.63
CA PRO A 205 1.93 -18.89 -4.36
C PRO A 205 2.53 -19.57 -3.11
N ASP A 206 2.67 -20.88 -3.13
CA ASP A 206 3.18 -21.64 -1.96
C ASP A 206 4.67 -21.37 -1.73
N GLN A 207 5.46 -21.25 -2.80
CA GLN A 207 6.87 -20.90 -2.67
C GLN A 207 7.02 -19.45 -2.17
N LEU A 208 6.21 -18.53 -2.69
CA LEU A 208 6.25 -17.13 -2.24
C LEU A 208 5.83 -17.01 -0.77
N ARG A 209 4.79 -17.76 -0.32
CA ARG A 209 4.39 -17.87 1.09
C ARG A 209 5.51 -18.43 1.96
N SER A 210 6.20 -19.45 1.48
CA SER A 210 7.36 -20.04 2.20
C SER A 210 8.49 -19.03 2.35
N ASN A 211 8.77 -18.24 1.30
CA ASN A 211 9.78 -17.18 1.35
C ASN A 211 9.38 -16.05 2.31
N LEU A 212 8.10 -15.66 2.33
CA LEU A 212 7.58 -14.71 3.32
C LEU A 212 7.69 -15.25 4.76
N ALA A 213 7.29 -16.49 4.99
CA ALA A 213 7.39 -17.10 6.32
C ALA A 213 8.84 -17.16 6.82
N TRP A 214 9.78 -17.53 5.94
CA TRP A 214 11.20 -17.48 6.25
C TRP A 214 11.66 -16.05 6.60
N PHE A 215 11.25 -15.06 5.83
CA PHE A 215 11.59 -13.65 6.10
C PHE A 215 11.03 -13.18 7.45
N LEU A 216 9.78 -13.53 7.78
CA LEU A 216 9.17 -13.22 9.06
C LEU A 216 9.93 -13.87 10.24
N GLN A 217 10.31 -15.15 10.13
CA GLN A 217 11.10 -15.85 11.13
C GLN A 217 12.44 -15.18 11.41
N GLU A 218 12.99 -14.51 10.41
CA GLU A 218 14.26 -13.78 10.53
C GLU A 218 14.11 -12.39 11.15
N ILE A 219 13.08 -11.62 10.79
CA ILE A 219 12.98 -10.20 11.18
C ILE A 219 12.14 -9.99 12.44
N ILE A 220 11.12 -10.82 12.71
CA ILE A 220 10.22 -10.58 13.85
C ILE A 220 10.94 -10.71 15.19
N PRO A 221 11.85 -11.67 15.43
CA PRO A 221 12.63 -11.68 16.67
C PRO A 221 13.46 -10.42 16.90
N VAL A 222 14.00 -9.81 15.83
CA VAL A 222 14.71 -8.54 15.93
C VAL A 222 13.76 -7.39 16.25
N ALA A 223 12.59 -7.38 15.64
CA ALA A 223 11.57 -6.38 15.94
C ALA A 223 11.11 -6.46 17.42
N GLU A 224 10.95 -7.69 17.97
CA GLU A 224 10.65 -7.90 19.39
C GLU A 224 11.78 -7.37 20.28
N GLU A 225 13.04 -7.72 19.98
CA GLU A 225 14.22 -7.29 20.74
C GLU A 225 14.25 -5.77 20.94
N VAL A 226 13.88 -5.01 19.88
CA VAL A 226 13.94 -3.53 19.90
C VAL A 226 12.56 -2.87 20.12
N GLY A 227 11.53 -3.63 20.46
CA GLY A 227 10.17 -3.11 20.73
C GLY A 227 9.48 -2.49 19.52
N THR A 228 9.81 -2.95 18.30
CA THR A 228 9.25 -2.47 17.04
C THR A 228 8.10 -3.39 16.59
N ARG A 229 7.08 -2.83 15.94
CA ARG A 229 6.01 -3.57 15.28
C ARG A 229 6.17 -3.51 13.78
N MET A 230 6.10 -4.68 13.17
CA MET A 230 6.07 -4.86 11.73
C MET A 230 4.63 -5.05 11.28
N CYS A 231 4.18 -4.37 10.23
CA CYS A 231 2.86 -4.59 9.67
C CYS A 231 2.92 -4.68 8.14
N ILE A 232 2.52 -5.83 7.60
CA ILE A 232 2.54 -6.06 6.17
C ILE A 232 1.37 -5.35 5.49
N HIS A 233 1.62 -4.69 4.35
CA HIS A 233 0.60 -4.11 3.49
C HIS A 233 0.01 -5.18 2.58
N PRO A 234 -1.33 -5.21 2.37
CA PRO A 234 -1.94 -6.13 1.40
C PRO A 234 -1.55 -5.78 -0.04
N ASP A 235 -1.66 -6.78 -0.90
CA ASP A 235 -1.44 -6.64 -2.34
C ASP A 235 -2.33 -5.55 -2.95
N ASP A 236 -1.81 -4.76 -3.89
CA ASP A 236 -2.58 -3.73 -4.58
C ASP A 236 -2.32 -3.75 -6.10
N PRO A 237 -3.27 -4.29 -6.87
CA PRO A 237 -4.52 -4.94 -6.45
C PRO A 237 -4.30 -6.36 -5.88
N PRO A 238 -5.27 -6.89 -5.09
CA PRO A 238 -5.18 -8.17 -4.39
C PRO A 238 -5.61 -9.35 -5.25
N PHE A 239 -5.09 -9.43 -6.45
CA PHE A 239 -5.23 -10.55 -7.38
C PHE A 239 -4.02 -10.63 -8.31
N SER A 240 -3.80 -11.80 -8.92
CA SER A 240 -2.65 -12.05 -9.80
C SER A 240 -2.57 -11.03 -10.94
N LEU A 241 -1.38 -10.49 -11.13
CA LEU A 241 -1.02 -9.62 -12.25
C LEU A 241 0.21 -10.20 -12.94
N TYR A 242 0.23 -10.21 -14.27
CA TYR A 242 1.34 -10.77 -15.06
C TYR A 242 1.71 -12.21 -14.69
N GLY A 243 0.75 -13.01 -14.22
CA GLY A 243 1.00 -14.36 -13.71
C GLY A 243 1.74 -14.42 -12.37
N LEU A 244 2.05 -13.28 -11.77
CA LEU A 244 2.72 -13.20 -10.47
C LEU A 244 1.75 -13.59 -9.34
N PRO A 245 2.20 -14.39 -8.35
CA PRO A 245 1.37 -14.70 -7.20
C PRO A 245 1.15 -13.47 -6.31
N ARG A 246 -0.04 -13.39 -5.71
CA ARG A 246 -0.39 -12.44 -4.65
C ARG A 246 -0.77 -13.26 -3.42
N ILE A 247 -0.18 -12.95 -2.27
CA ILE A 247 -0.24 -13.78 -1.06
C ILE A 247 -0.65 -12.99 0.20
N VAL A 248 -1.04 -11.72 0.02
CA VAL A 248 -1.56 -10.85 1.08
C VAL A 248 -2.86 -10.21 0.58
N SER A 249 -3.84 -11.04 0.22
CA SER A 249 -5.02 -10.62 -0.52
C SER A 249 -6.35 -10.93 0.18
N THR A 250 -6.35 -11.84 1.15
CA THR A 250 -7.55 -12.36 1.81
C THR A 250 -7.38 -12.46 3.33
N ALA A 251 -8.49 -12.70 4.05
CA ALA A 251 -8.46 -13.01 5.47
C ALA A 251 -7.64 -14.28 5.77
N ASP A 252 -7.67 -15.28 4.89
CA ASP A 252 -6.88 -16.51 5.06
C ASP A 252 -5.38 -16.24 4.92
N ASP A 253 -4.98 -15.36 3.99
CA ASP A 253 -3.60 -14.91 3.89
C ASP A 253 -3.16 -14.18 5.18
N ALA A 254 -4.02 -13.33 5.73
CA ALA A 254 -3.75 -12.65 7.01
C ALA A 254 -3.56 -13.67 8.16
N ARG A 255 -4.40 -14.69 8.26
CA ARG A 255 -4.24 -15.79 9.24
C ARG A 255 -2.92 -16.52 9.07
N PHE A 256 -2.57 -16.87 7.83
CA PHE A 256 -1.27 -17.48 7.52
C PHE A 256 -0.10 -16.63 7.99
N ILE A 257 -0.10 -15.35 7.66
CA ILE A 257 0.98 -14.41 8.01
C ILE A 257 1.13 -14.26 9.52
N LEU A 258 0.03 -14.06 10.23
CA LEU A 258 0.05 -13.95 11.70
C LEU A 258 0.47 -15.24 12.37
N GLY A 259 0.10 -16.40 11.79
CA GLY A 259 0.47 -17.72 12.27
C GLY A 259 1.90 -18.14 11.92
N ALA A 260 2.54 -17.55 10.91
CA ALA A 260 3.92 -17.85 10.51
C ALA A 260 4.93 -17.54 11.61
N VAL A 261 4.69 -16.46 12.37
CA VAL A 261 5.35 -16.11 13.63
C VAL A 261 4.30 -15.50 14.55
N ASP A 262 3.85 -16.25 15.54
CA ASP A 262 2.85 -15.77 16.52
C ASP A 262 3.51 -14.84 17.55
N SER A 263 3.66 -13.59 17.17
CA SER A 263 4.29 -12.54 17.96
C SER A 263 3.50 -11.25 17.88
N SER A 264 3.46 -10.49 18.96
CA SER A 264 2.89 -9.14 18.97
C SER A 264 3.71 -8.14 18.14
N ALA A 265 4.91 -8.48 17.68
CA ALA A 265 5.69 -7.68 16.75
C ALA A 265 5.30 -7.93 15.29
N ASN A 266 4.56 -9.02 14.99
CA ASN A 266 4.05 -9.37 13.65
C ASN A 266 2.60 -8.92 13.51
N GLY A 267 2.26 -8.12 12.53
CA GLY A 267 0.94 -7.56 12.36
C GLY A 267 0.60 -7.15 10.92
N LEU A 268 -0.51 -6.47 10.80
CA LEU A 268 -1.13 -6.11 9.52
C LEU A 268 -1.29 -4.60 9.38
N THR A 269 -1.14 -4.12 8.16
CA THR A 269 -1.71 -2.85 7.71
C THR A 269 -3.08 -3.14 7.11
N LEU A 270 -4.13 -2.57 7.68
CA LEU A 270 -5.47 -2.65 7.10
C LEU A 270 -5.60 -1.58 6.01
N CYS A 271 -5.39 -1.96 4.76
CA CYS A 271 -5.70 -1.10 3.62
C CYS A 271 -7.08 -1.46 3.07
N THR A 272 -8.09 -0.64 3.40
CA THR A 272 -9.48 -0.88 2.98
C THR A 272 -9.63 -0.79 1.47
N GLY A 273 -8.82 0.04 0.81
CA GLY A 273 -8.83 0.14 -0.65
C GLY A 273 -8.19 -1.05 -1.35
N SER A 274 -7.19 -1.71 -0.75
CA SER A 274 -6.60 -2.94 -1.32
C SER A 274 -7.48 -4.15 -1.05
N TYR A 275 -7.74 -4.48 0.21
CA TYR A 275 -8.64 -5.61 0.54
C TYR A 275 -10.04 -5.43 -0.05
N GLY A 276 -10.56 -4.20 -0.09
CA GLY A 276 -11.89 -3.88 -0.61
C GLY A 276 -12.02 -3.94 -2.14
N THR A 277 -10.94 -4.15 -2.91
CA THR A 277 -11.05 -4.50 -4.35
C THR A 277 -11.46 -5.94 -4.59
N ARG A 278 -11.63 -6.72 -3.51
CA ARG A 278 -12.20 -8.08 -3.56
C ARG A 278 -13.55 -8.09 -2.87
N ALA A 279 -14.59 -8.48 -3.60
CA ALA A 279 -15.95 -8.56 -3.08
C ALA A 279 -16.14 -9.69 -2.03
N ASP A 280 -15.20 -10.64 -1.96
CA ASP A 280 -15.20 -11.74 -0.99
C ASP A 280 -14.50 -11.41 0.34
N ASN A 281 -13.94 -10.21 0.50
CA ASN A 281 -13.41 -9.72 1.76
C ASN A 281 -14.45 -8.90 2.53
N ASP A 282 -14.80 -9.33 3.74
CA ASP A 282 -15.54 -8.53 4.71
C ASP A 282 -14.56 -7.74 5.58
N ILE A 283 -14.40 -6.46 5.28
CA ILE A 283 -13.40 -5.60 5.95
C ILE A 283 -13.75 -5.39 7.43
N VAL A 284 -15.02 -5.30 7.78
CA VAL A 284 -15.45 -5.14 9.20
C VAL A 284 -15.12 -6.42 9.98
N ALA A 285 -15.47 -7.58 9.44
CA ALA A 285 -15.11 -8.86 10.06
C ALA A 285 -13.59 -9.04 10.19
N MET A 286 -12.81 -8.57 9.21
CA MET A 286 -11.35 -8.57 9.31
C MET A 286 -10.83 -7.68 10.45
N VAL A 287 -11.47 -6.53 10.70
CA VAL A 287 -11.12 -5.68 11.86
C VAL A 287 -11.48 -6.40 13.17
N GLU A 288 -12.62 -7.04 13.24
CA GLU A 288 -13.06 -7.78 14.44
C GLU A 288 -12.12 -8.96 14.75
N GLU A 289 -11.68 -9.71 13.74
CA GLU A 289 -10.80 -10.86 13.92
C GLU A 289 -9.34 -10.43 14.18
N PHE A 290 -8.81 -9.54 13.37
CA PHE A 290 -7.39 -9.20 13.39
C PHE A 290 -7.07 -7.90 14.15
N GLY A 291 -8.07 -7.22 14.69
CA GLY A 291 -7.93 -5.95 15.40
C GLY A 291 -6.72 -5.91 16.33
N PRO A 292 -6.47 -6.91 17.20
CA PRO A 292 -5.31 -6.93 18.10
C PRO A 292 -3.94 -6.80 17.43
N ARG A 293 -3.86 -7.12 16.13
CA ARG A 293 -2.64 -7.12 15.30
C ARG A 293 -2.69 -6.12 14.14
N ILE A 294 -3.74 -5.29 13.99
CA ILE A 294 -3.78 -4.20 13.02
C ILE A 294 -3.05 -3.01 13.64
N TYR A 295 -1.87 -2.68 13.13
CA TYR A 295 -1.04 -1.60 13.67
C TYR A 295 -1.10 -0.31 12.87
N PHE A 296 -1.57 -0.37 11.64
CA PHE A 296 -1.71 0.77 10.75
C PHE A 296 -2.95 0.62 9.88
N ALA A 297 -3.62 1.72 9.52
CA ALA A 297 -4.80 1.69 8.65
C ALA A 297 -4.68 2.69 7.50
N HIS A 298 -5.00 2.22 6.28
CA HIS A 298 -5.22 3.05 5.10
C HIS A 298 -6.73 3.06 4.83
N LEU A 299 -7.36 4.19 5.06
CA LEU A 299 -8.81 4.34 4.92
C LEU A 299 -9.16 4.91 3.55
N ARG A 300 -8.78 4.20 2.50
CA ARG A 300 -9.10 4.46 1.09
C ARG A 300 -10.34 3.66 0.70
N ASN A 301 -11.17 4.20 -0.17
CA ASN A 301 -12.30 3.48 -0.72
C ASN A 301 -12.19 3.33 -2.24
N VAL A 302 -12.81 2.30 -2.78
CA VAL A 302 -12.87 2.01 -4.21
C VAL A 302 -14.30 1.70 -4.59
N THR A 303 -14.67 1.98 -5.84
CA THR A 303 -15.88 1.44 -6.47
C THR A 303 -15.50 0.27 -7.34
N LEU A 304 -16.05 -0.90 -7.00
CA LEU A 304 -15.91 -2.10 -7.81
C LEU A 304 -16.76 -1.97 -9.07
N GLU A 305 -16.18 -2.34 -10.20
CA GLU A 305 -16.88 -2.50 -11.46
C GLU A 305 -17.05 -4.00 -11.76
N GLU A 306 -17.78 -4.33 -12.80
CA GLU A 306 -17.81 -5.70 -13.31
C GLU A 306 -16.38 -6.12 -13.69
N ASP A 307 -16.10 -7.42 -13.68
CA ASP A 307 -14.86 -7.98 -14.20
C ASP A 307 -13.53 -7.69 -13.45
N VAL A 308 -13.58 -7.42 -12.18
CA VAL A 308 -12.46 -7.05 -11.28
C VAL A 308 -11.81 -5.68 -11.58
N SER A 309 -12.39 -4.89 -12.48
CA SER A 309 -12.02 -3.49 -12.63
C SER A 309 -12.50 -2.67 -11.44
N PHE A 310 -11.84 -1.57 -11.15
CA PHE A 310 -12.22 -0.65 -10.08
C PHE A 310 -11.62 0.74 -10.29
N TYR A 311 -12.23 1.72 -9.67
CA TYR A 311 -11.63 3.06 -9.56
C TYR A 311 -11.69 3.57 -8.11
N GLU A 312 -10.79 4.47 -7.79
CA GLU A 312 -10.75 5.11 -6.47
C GLU A 312 -12.02 5.94 -6.26
N ALA A 313 -12.73 5.66 -5.17
CA ALA A 313 -13.96 6.34 -4.81
C ALA A 313 -13.70 7.52 -3.87
N GLU A 314 -14.73 8.33 -3.63
CA GLU A 314 -14.78 9.19 -2.45
C GLU A 314 -14.71 8.31 -1.19
N HIS A 315 -14.12 8.81 -0.11
CA HIS A 315 -13.80 7.98 1.05
C HIS A 315 -15.04 7.34 1.70
N LEU A 316 -16.19 7.98 1.63
CA LEU A 316 -17.45 7.49 2.20
C LEU A 316 -18.41 6.86 1.18
N GLU A 317 -18.13 6.95 -0.14
CA GLU A 317 -19.08 6.61 -1.19
C GLU A 317 -18.72 5.32 -1.97
N GLY A 318 -17.66 4.62 -1.57
CA GLY A 318 -17.18 3.43 -2.28
C GLY A 318 -17.91 2.15 -1.89
N SER A 319 -17.38 1.02 -2.36
CA SER A 319 -17.95 -0.31 -2.12
C SER A 319 -17.74 -0.82 -0.68
N THR A 320 -16.83 -0.20 0.09
CA THR A 320 -16.59 -0.51 1.49
C THR A 320 -17.39 0.44 2.39
N ASP A 321 -18.16 -0.10 3.35
CA ASP A 321 -18.80 0.70 4.42
C ASP A 321 -17.74 1.29 5.34
N MET A 322 -17.20 2.43 4.96
CA MET A 322 -16.13 3.10 5.68
C MET A 322 -16.55 3.53 7.09
N ALA A 323 -17.83 3.88 7.30
CA ALA A 323 -18.31 4.27 8.62
C ALA A 323 -18.28 3.09 9.59
N ALA A 324 -18.71 1.90 9.16
CA ALA A 324 -18.63 0.68 9.95
C ALA A 324 -17.16 0.27 10.24
N VAL A 325 -16.27 0.38 9.26
CA VAL A 325 -14.83 0.10 9.45
C VAL A 325 -14.21 1.05 10.48
N ILE A 326 -14.49 2.36 10.38
CA ILE A 326 -13.99 3.35 11.36
C ILE A 326 -14.51 3.02 12.76
N LEU A 327 -15.79 2.71 12.89
CA LEU A 327 -16.39 2.32 14.17
C LEU A 327 -15.69 1.09 14.76
N ALA A 328 -15.44 0.04 13.95
CA ALA A 328 -14.76 -1.17 14.40
C ALA A 328 -13.31 -0.87 14.87
N LEU A 329 -12.54 -0.08 14.10
CA LEU A 329 -11.19 0.34 14.48
C LEU A 329 -11.17 1.18 15.76
N MET A 330 -12.16 2.06 15.95
CA MET A 330 -12.26 2.88 17.16
C MET A 330 -12.63 2.05 18.37
N LYS A 331 -13.51 1.05 18.25
CA LYS A 331 -13.80 0.05 19.30
C LYS A 331 -12.55 -0.72 19.69
N GLU A 332 -11.75 -1.15 18.70
CA GLU A 332 -10.47 -1.80 18.98
C GLU A 332 -9.51 -0.87 19.73
N GLY A 333 -9.39 0.38 19.31
CA GLY A 333 -8.59 1.38 20.01
C GLY A 333 -9.05 1.58 21.48
N ALA A 334 -10.36 1.65 21.70
CA ALA A 334 -10.94 1.74 23.05
C ALA A 334 -10.66 0.48 23.89
N ARG A 335 -10.76 -0.72 23.28
CA ARG A 335 -10.39 -1.98 23.92
C ARG A 335 -8.91 -1.96 24.35
N ARG A 336 -7.99 -1.61 23.44
CA ARG A 336 -6.56 -1.48 23.74
C ARG A 336 -6.29 -0.51 24.89
N ARG A 337 -6.99 0.63 24.92
CA ARG A 337 -6.86 1.62 25.98
C ARG A 337 -7.29 1.07 27.33
N ARG A 338 -8.41 0.32 27.40
CA ARG A 338 -8.87 -0.35 28.63
C ARG A 338 -7.87 -1.40 29.13
N GLU A 339 -7.14 -2.05 28.22
CA GLU A 339 -6.08 -3.02 28.54
C GLU A 339 -4.74 -2.38 28.86
N GLY A 340 -4.64 -1.05 28.83
CA GLY A 340 -3.39 -0.34 29.12
C GLY A 340 -2.32 -0.45 28.02
N ARG A 341 -2.69 -0.81 26.81
CA ARG A 341 -1.75 -0.89 25.69
C ARG A 341 -1.31 0.50 25.25
N ALA A 342 -0.02 0.68 25.01
CA ALA A 342 0.55 1.95 24.54
C ALA A 342 0.11 2.30 23.11
N ASP A 343 -0.21 1.28 22.28
CA ASP A 343 -0.63 1.39 20.87
C ASP A 343 -2.15 1.50 20.67
N TRP A 344 -2.86 2.05 21.63
CA TRP A 344 -4.30 2.24 21.54
C TRP A 344 -4.75 3.23 20.45
N ARG A 345 -3.88 4.18 20.08
CA ARG A 345 -4.11 5.11 18.98
C ARG A 345 -3.55 4.52 17.69
N ILE A 346 -4.35 3.75 16.98
CA ILE A 346 -3.94 3.18 15.69
C ILE A 346 -3.70 4.34 14.71
N PRO A 347 -2.48 4.49 14.14
CA PRO A 347 -2.22 5.44 13.08
C PRO A 347 -3.06 5.11 11.85
N MET A 348 -3.64 6.15 11.22
CA MET A 348 -4.40 6.02 9.98
C MET A 348 -4.07 7.14 9.01
N ARG A 349 -4.22 6.88 7.73
CA ARG A 349 -4.14 7.88 6.67
C ARG A 349 -5.27 7.72 5.66
N PRO A 350 -5.71 8.80 4.98
CA PRO A 350 -6.73 8.71 3.93
C PRO A 350 -6.25 7.93 2.71
N ASP A 351 -4.96 7.61 2.63
CA ASP A 351 -4.27 6.97 1.54
C ASP A 351 -4.27 7.83 0.27
N HIS A 352 -5.09 7.49 -0.74
CA HIS A 352 -5.22 8.27 -1.95
C HIS A 352 -6.35 9.32 -1.84
N GLY A 353 -6.29 10.31 -2.72
CA GLY A 353 -7.34 11.30 -2.89
C GLY A 353 -7.49 11.68 -4.36
N HIS A 354 -8.69 12.05 -4.76
CA HIS A 354 -8.98 12.50 -6.11
C HIS A 354 -8.17 13.75 -6.47
N LEU A 355 -7.88 13.92 -7.74
CA LEU A 355 -7.31 15.17 -8.25
C LEU A 355 -8.47 16.16 -8.46
N LEU A 356 -8.53 17.21 -7.63
CA LEU A 356 -9.66 18.13 -7.52
C LEU A 356 -9.22 19.59 -7.59
N ALA A 357 -10.12 20.43 -8.05
CA ALA A 357 -10.03 21.89 -7.98
C ALA A 357 -8.64 22.41 -8.40
N ASP A 358 -8.00 23.24 -7.58
CA ASP A 358 -6.71 23.89 -7.88
C ASP A 358 -5.52 22.90 -7.95
N ASP A 359 -5.72 21.62 -7.62
CA ASP A 359 -4.70 20.62 -7.89
C ASP A 359 -4.71 20.17 -9.37
N ILE A 360 -5.85 20.35 -10.09
CA ILE A 360 -5.93 20.04 -11.52
C ILE A 360 -5.03 21.00 -12.29
N GLY A 361 -4.16 20.46 -13.14
CA GLY A 361 -3.23 21.21 -13.96
C GLY A 361 -1.91 21.55 -13.32
N LYS A 362 -1.69 21.22 -12.03
CA LYS A 362 -0.36 21.30 -11.43
C LYS A 362 0.58 20.30 -12.09
N THR A 363 1.80 20.72 -12.38
CA THR A 363 2.82 19.92 -13.07
C THR A 363 3.54 18.93 -12.14
N ARG A 364 3.51 19.16 -10.84
CA ARG A 364 4.15 18.30 -9.82
C ARG A 364 3.09 17.79 -8.85
N ILE A 365 2.50 16.65 -9.17
CA ILE A 365 1.59 15.90 -8.29
C ILE A 365 1.92 14.44 -8.43
N ASN A 366 2.10 13.78 -7.30
CA ASN A 366 2.19 12.33 -7.26
C ASN A 366 0.78 11.74 -7.47
N PRO A 367 0.55 10.87 -8.46
CA PRO A 367 -0.77 10.28 -8.72
C PRO A 367 -1.37 9.65 -7.46
N GLY A 368 -2.63 10.00 -7.15
CA GLY A 368 -3.31 9.58 -5.93
C GLY A 368 -2.96 10.40 -4.67
N TYR A 369 -1.91 11.23 -4.72
CA TYR A 369 -1.42 11.96 -3.55
C TYR A 369 -1.58 13.48 -3.65
N SER A 370 -2.67 13.94 -4.30
CA SER A 370 -3.07 15.35 -4.35
C SER A 370 -3.28 15.93 -2.93
N LEU A 371 -3.05 17.22 -2.76
CA LEU A 371 -3.30 17.89 -1.47
C LEU A 371 -4.80 17.96 -1.17
N ILE A 372 -5.59 18.51 -2.12
CA ILE A 372 -7.01 18.82 -1.89
C ILE A 372 -7.83 17.54 -1.71
N GLY A 373 -7.62 16.53 -2.56
CA GLY A 373 -8.34 15.26 -2.46
C GLY A 373 -8.08 14.52 -1.16
N ARG A 374 -6.81 14.45 -0.71
CA ARG A 374 -6.46 13.82 0.57
C ARG A 374 -6.93 14.64 1.77
N LEU A 375 -6.92 15.98 1.70
CA LEU A 375 -7.46 16.86 2.74
C LEU A 375 -8.95 16.64 2.90
N LYS A 376 -9.70 16.59 1.77
CA LYS A 376 -11.13 16.26 1.76
C LYS A 376 -11.37 14.90 2.43
N GLY A 377 -10.67 13.86 1.98
CA GLY A 377 -10.81 12.51 2.55
C GLY A 377 -10.49 12.46 4.04
N LEU A 378 -9.40 13.08 4.49
CA LEU A 378 -9.06 13.13 5.91
C LEU A 378 -10.13 13.88 6.73
N ALA A 379 -10.73 14.94 6.18
CA ALA A 379 -11.80 15.68 6.84
C ALA A 379 -13.08 14.84 6.97
N GLU A 380 -13.47 14.09 5.93
CA GLU A 380 -14.60 13.16 5.94
C GLU A 380 -14.43 12.06 7.00
N LEU A 381 -13.27 11.37 6.97
CA LEU A 381 -12.93 10.33 7.94
C LEU A 381 -12.92 10.87 9.38
N ARG A 382 -12.35 12.06 9.59
CA ARG A 382 -12.35 12.76 10.88
C ARG A 382 -13.76 13.06 11.35
N GLY A 383 -14.65 13.44 10.44
CA GLY A 383 -16.07 13.70 10.76
C GLY A 383 -16.74 12.47 11.37
N ILE A 384 -16.55 11.29 10.77
CA ILE A 384 -17.05 10.02 11.31
C ILE A 384 -16.43 9.71 12.67
N MET A 385 -15.10 9.84 12.82
CA MET A 385 -14.44 9.62 14.13
C MET A 385 -15.04 10.53 15.23
N ARG A 386 -15.28 11.80 14.91
CA ARG A 386 -15.87 12.75 15.86
C ARG A 386 -17.33 12.41 16.22
N ALA A 387 -18.10 11.91 15.25
CA ALA A 387 -19.45 11.42 15.52
C ALA A 387 -19.43 10.20 16.44
N VAL A 388 -18.54 9.22 16.18
CA VAL A 388 -18.36 8.03 17.03
C VAL A 388 -17.99 8.41 18.47
N GLU A 389 -17.05 9.34 18.65
CA GLU A 389 -16.67 9.86 19.97
C GLU A 389 -17.82 10.61 20.66
N HIS A 390 -18.53 11.48 19.91
CA HIS A 390 -19.61 12.30 20.46
C HIS A 390 -20.80 11.48 20.98
N PHE A 391 -21.15 10.42 20.25
CA PHE A 391 -22.26 9.54 20.61
C PHE A 391 -21.85 8.36 21.49
N ASP A 392 -20.58 8.31 21.94
CA ASP A 392 -20.04 7.27 22.82
C ASP A 392 -20.33 5.83 22.30
N LEU A 393 -19.99 5.59 21.03
CA LEU A 393 -20.28 4.32 20.35
C LEU A 393 -19.16 3.26 20.52
N THR A 394 -18.11 3.52 21.36
CA THR A 394 -16.94 2.63 21.53
C THR A 394 -16.88 1.85 22.85
#